data_64220f467b577eeed0c2f24998053baf
#
_entry.id   64220f467b577eeed0c2f24998053baf
#
_cell.length_a   1.000
_cell.length_b   1.000
_cell.length_c   1.000
_cell.angle_alpha   90.00
_cell.angle_beta   90.00
_cell.angle_gamma   90.00
#
_symmetry.space_group_name_H-M   'P 1'
#
loop_
_entity.id
_entity.type
_entity.pdbx_description
1 polymer ?
#
loop_
_entity_poly.entity_id
_entity_poly.type
_entity_poly.pdbx_seq_one_letter_code
_entity_poly.pdbx_strand_id
1 'polypeptide(L)'
;MINDEDNWIILGDFNFYRSLENCNKQGGNVQDTLVFNDLIGYLGLIELQLKGRAYTWSNMQNDPLLEQLDWFFTSVNWTVDYPNTLVLPLAKITSDHIPCKVMIGTRIPKSNLFRFENFWPNHPGFLEVVQRGLASAVRNQRDSASIVEKS
;
A
#
# COMPACT_ATOMS: atom_id res chain seq x y z
N MET A 1 -18.55 15.85 10.72
CA MET A 1 -18.62 14.84 9.66
C MET A 1 -17.47 15.12 8.73
N ILE A 2 -16.61 14.13 8.49
CA ILE A 2 -15.58 14.21 7.44
C ILE A 2 -16.35 14.19 6.13
N ASN A 3 -16.11 15.19 5.26
CA ASN A 3 -16.77 15.23 3.97
C ASN A 3 -16.09 14.21 3.04
N ASP A 4 -16.86 13.30 2.45
CA ASP A 4 -16.33 12.23 1.59
C ASP A 4 -15.64 12.75 0.33
N GLU A 5 -15.82 14.05 0.01
CA GLU A 5 -15.20 14.70 -1.14
C GLU A 5 -13.81 15.30 -0.85
N ASP A 6 -13.40 15.35 0.40
CA ASP A 6 -12.14 16.01 0.77
C ASP A 6 -10.95 15.03 0.76
N ASN A 7 -9.80 15.55 0.30
CA ASN A 7 -8.52 14.86 0.42
C ASN A 7 -7.94 15.09 1.81
N TRP A 8 -7.81 14.03 2.59
CA TRP A 8 -7.21 14.10 3.92
C TRP A 8 -6.35 12.88 4.22
N ILE A 9 -5.45 13.06 5.16
CA ILE A 9 -4.59 12.02 5.72
C ILE A 9 -4.64 12.09 7.24
N ILE A 10 -4.78 10.95 7.89
CA ILE A 10 -4.67 10.78 9.33
C ILE A 10 -3.45 9.89 9.59
N LEU A 11 -2.56 10.34 10.45
CA LEU A 11 -1.34 9.60 10.80
C LEU A 11 -0.97 9.83 12.25
N GLY A 12 -0.35 8.82 12.85
CA GLY A 12 0.12 8.90 14.22
C GLY A 12 0.26 7.54 14.89
N ASP A 13 0.63 7.59 16.16
CA ASP A 13 0.62 6.44 17.06
C ASP A 13 -0.81 6.25 17.59
N PHE A 14 -1.42 5.13 17.19
CA PHE A 14 -2.77 4.77 17.61
C PHE A 14 -2.77 3.81 18.80
N ASN A 15 -1.63 3.18 19.12
CA ASN A 15 -1.51 2.16 20.16
C ASN A 15 -2.46 0.96 19.99
N PHE A 16 -2.88 0.67 18.76
CA PHE A 16 -3.75 -0.44 18.41
C PHE A 16 -3.15 -1.30 17.30
N TYR A 17 -3.44 -2.59 17.31
CA TYR A 17 -3.13 -3.50 16.21
C TYR A 17 -4.32 -3.61 15.24
N ARG A 18 -4.01 -3.87 13.98
CA ARG A 18 -4.98 -4.28 12.97
C ARG A 18 -5.04 -5.80 12.78
N SER A 19 -3.96 -6.47 13.17
CA SER A 19 -3.89 -7.93 13.23
C SER A 19 -2.90 -8.37 14.29
N LEU A 20 -2.93 -9.64 14.69
CA LEU A 20 -1.95 -10.19 15.63
C LEU A 20 -0.53 -10.23 15.06
N GLU A 21 -0.38 -10.16 13.74
CA GLU A 21 0.92 -10.09 13.04
C GLU A 21 1.62 -8.73 13.18
N ASN A 22 0.90 -7.73 13.70
CA ASN A 22 1.48 -6.42 14.00
C ASN A 22 2.37 -6.42 15.25
N CYS A 23 2.58 -7.58 15.86
CA CYS A 23 3.51 -7.82 16.97
C CYS A 23 4.36 -9.05 16.66
N ASN A 24 5.67 -8.99 16.98
CA ASN A 24 6.59 -10.12 16.75
C ASN A 24 6.50 -11.22 17.79
N LYS A 25 5.80 -10.99 18.91
CA LYS A 25 5.58 -11.94 19.99
C LYS A 25 4.09 -12.22 20.15
N GLN A 26 3.76 -13.36 20.78
CA GLN A 26 2.37 -13.65 21.13
C GLN A 26 1.87 -12.62 22.15
N GLY A 27 0.74 -12.01 21.84
CA GLY A 27 0.10 -10.98 22.66
C GLY A 27 -0.92 -10.19 21.85
N GLY A 28 -1.44 -9.15 22.46
CA GLY A 28 -2.45 -8.29 21.86
C GLY A 28 -3.87 -8.64 22.28
N ASN A 29 -4.71 -7.63 22.29
CA ASN A 29 -6.13 -7.77 22.62
C ASN A 29 -6.94 -7.90 21.31
N VAL A 30 -7.49 -9.09 21.08
CA VAL A 30 -8.31 -9.35 19.88
C VAL A 30 -9.53 -8.42 19.83
N GLN A 31 -10.12 -8.08 20.97
CA GLN A 31 -11.29 -7.19 21.02
C GLN A 31 -10.92 -5.78 20.57
N ASP A 32 -9.78 -5.26 21.02
CA ASP A 32 -9.30 -3.93 20.61
C ASP A 32 -8.99 -3.90 19.12
N THR A 33 -8.41 -4.98 18.59
CA THR A 33 -8.14 -5.15 17.15
C THR A 33 -9.44 -5.11 16.34
N LEU A 34 -10.51 -5.80 16.80
CA LEU A 34 -11.80 -5.79 16.12
C LEU A 34 -12.41 -4.37 16.12
N VAL A 35 -12.48 -3.73 17.30
CA VAL A 35 -13.03 -2.37 17.44
C VAL A 35 -12.28 -1.39 16.56
N PHE A 36 -10.95 -1.47 16.51
CA PHE A 36 -10.13 -0.58 15.69
C PHE A 36 -10.39 -0.80 14.19
N ASN A 37 -10.45 -2.05 13.73
CA ASN A 37 -10.77 -2.35 12.34
C ASN A 37 -12.20 -1.94 11.95
N ASP A 38 -13.18 -2.13 12.85
CA ASP A 38 -14.55 -1.68 12.62
C ASP A 38 -14.61 -0.17 12.46
N LEU A 39 -13.88 0.60 13.29
CA LEU A 39 -13.78 2.05 13.16
C LEU A 39 -13.15 2.48 11.82
N ILE A 40 -12.03 1.84 11.45
CA ILE A 40 -11.37 2.10 10.16
C ILE A 40 -12.34 1.84 9.00
N GLY A 41 -13.05 0.71 9.03
CA GLY A 41 -14.06 0.35 8.03
C GLY A 41 -15.25 1.32 8.00
N TYR A 42 -15.77 1.69 9.17
CA TYR A 42 -16.89 2.64 9.29
C TYR A 42 -16.56 4.03 8.73
N LEU A 43 -15.33 4.50 8.93
CA LEU A 43 -14.84 5.78 8.43
C LEU A 43 -14.37 5.71 6.97
N GLY A 44 -14.38 4.54 6.33
CA GLY A 44 -13.90 4.37 4.95
C GLY A 44 -12.42 4.70 4.77
N LEU A 45 -11.59 4.47 5.79
CA LEU A 45 -10.17 4.80 5.77
C LEU A 45 -9.38 3.80 4.94
N ILE A 46 -8.49 4.31 4.10
CA ILE A 46 -7.56 3.51 3.30
C ILE A 46 -6.17 3.57 3.93
N GLU A 47 -5.61 2.40 4.27
CA GLU A 47 -4.27 2.31 4.84
C GLU A 47 -3.19 2.55 3.78
N LEU A 48 -2.24 3.42 4.10
CA LEU A 48 -0.96 3.56 3.41
C LEU A 48 0.07 2.67 4.11
N GLN A 49 0.49 1.62 3.43
CA GLN A 49 1.45 0.68 3.99
C GLN A 49 2.84 1.27 4.15
N LEU A 50 3.45 1.07 5.32
CA LEU A 50 4.87 1.35 5.55
C LEU A 50 5.72 0.44 4.67
N LYS A 51 6.62 1.01 3.88
CA LYS A 51 7.48 0.25 2.97
C LYS A 51 8.80 -0.14 3.65
N GLY A 52 9.22 -1.38 3.38
CA GLY A 52 10.55 -1.87 3.81
C GLY A 52 10.67 -2.23 5.29
N ARG A 53 9.59 -2.13 6.08
CA ARG A 53 9.57 -2.46 7.49
C ARG A 53 8.18 -2.87 7.96
N ALA A 54 8.11 -3.82 8.90
CA ALA A 54 6.85 -4.31 9.45
C ALA A 54 6.43 -3.60 10.74
N TYR A 55 7.40 -3.11 11.53
CA TYR A 55 7.15 -2.58 12.87
C TYR A 55 7.63 -1.15 13.00
N THR A 56 6.91 -0.34 13.78
CA THR A 56 7.22 1.08 14.00
C THR A 56 7.74 1.38 15.40
N TRP A 57 7.53 0.46 16.35
CA TRP A 57 7.93 0.61 17.73
C TRP A 57 8.76 -0.59 18.24
N SER A 58 9.58 -0.34 19.27
CA SER A 58 10.38 -1.36 19.95
C SER A 58 10.63 -0.99 21.41
N ASN A 59 10.49 -1.95 22.32
CA ASN A 59 10.84 -1.75 23.73
C ASN A 59 12.37 -1.66 24.00
N MET A 60 13.19 -1.72 22.94
CA MET A 60 14.65 -1.54 22.97
C MET A 60 15.42 -2.52 23.87
N GLN A 61 14.85 -3.68 24.17
CA GLN A 61 15.53 -4.73 24.97
C GLN A 61 16.38 -5.65 24.08
N ASN A 62 17.24 -6.52 24.71
CA ASN A 62 18.08 -7.46 23.97
C ASN A 62 17.30 -8.47 23.12
N ASP A 63 16.13 -8.94 23.63
CA ASP A 63 15.14 -9.68 22.85
C ASP A 63 13.90 -8.80 22.69
N PRO A 64 13.89 -7.92 21.65
CA PRO A 64 12.96 -6.83 21.59
C PRO A 64 11.53 -7.30 21.31
N LEU A 65 10.57 -6.66 21.98
CA LEU A 65 9.21 -6.59 21.54
C LEU A 65 9.13 -5.55 20.44
N LEU A 66 8.61 -5.94 19.28
CA LEU A 66 8.45 -5.08 18.10
C LEU A 66 6.97 -5.02 17.74
N GLU A 67 6.46 -3.82 17.52
CA GLU A 67 5.05 -3.58 17.28
C GLU A 67 4.83 -2.55 16.17
N GLN A 68 3.76 -2.72 15.40
CA GLN A 68 3.25 -1.71 14.49
C GLN A 68 2.14 -0.96 15.20
N LEU A 69 2.45 0.22 15.71
CA LEU A 69 1.53 1.10 16.46
C LEU A 69 1.21 2.38 15.70
N ASP A 70 2.12 2.80 14.81
CA ASP A 70 1.94 3.97 13.97
C ASP A 70 1.25 3.59 12.66
N TRP A 71 0.15 4.26 12.37
CA TRP A 71 -0.66 4.01 11.20
C TRP A 71 -0.82 5.27 10.36
N PHE A 72 -1.06 5.05 9.07
CA PHE A 72 -1.19 6.08 8.07
C PHE A 72 -2.44 5.77 7.24
N PHE A 73 -3.45 6.61 7.34
CA PHE A 73 -4.72 6.43 6.65
C PHE A 73 -5.03 7.64 5.79
N THR A 74 -5.76 7.40 4.70
CA THR A 74 -6.22 8.45 3.78
C THR A 74 -7.70 8.28 3.46
N SER A 75 -8.30 9.34 2.91
CA SER A 75 -9.59 9.25 2.24
C SER A 75 -9.46 8.47 0.92
N VAL A 76 -10.58 7.97 0.42
CA VAL A 76 -10.65 7.33 -0.90
C VAL A 76 -10.19 8.30 -2.00
N ASN A 77 -10.64 9.55 -1.96
CA ASN A 77 -10.26 10.56 -2.96
C ASN A 77 -8.76 10.84 -2.97
N TRP A 78 -8.11 10.79 -1.80
CA TRP A 78 -6.65 10.88 -1.74
C TRP A 78 -5.95 9.82 -2.60
N THR A 79 -6.44 8.59 -2.57
CA THR A 79 -5.81 7.50 -3.34
C THR A 79 -5.97 7.68 -4.84
N VAL A 80 -7.01 8.39 -5.27
CA VAL A 80 -7.25 8.75 -6.67
C VAL A 80 -6.35 9.89 -7.11
N ASP A 81 -6.28 10.96 -6.31
CA ASP A 81 -5.55 12.18 -6.66
C ASP A 81 -4.04 12.03 -6.42
N TYR A 82 -3.64 11.23 -5.43
CA TYR A 82 -2.25 11.01 -5.03
C TYR A 82 -1.88 9.51 -4.99
N PRO A 83 -2.07 8.75 -6.08
CA PRO A 83 -1.92 7.28 -6.10
C PRO A 83 -0.49 6.81 -5.79
N ASN A 84 0.48 7.70 -5.89
CA ASN A 84 1.90 7.40 -5.63
C ASN A 84 2.36 7.88 -4.24
N THR A 85 1.43 8.04 -3.29
CA THR A 85 1.79 8.36 -1.91
C THR A 85 2.48 7.16 -1.27
N LEU A 86 3.65 7.40 -0.66
CA LEU A 86 4.46 6.38 0.00
C LEU A 86 4.76 6.78 1.44
N VAL A 87 4.82 5.79 2.32
CA VAL A 87 5.30 5.92 3.69
C VAL A 87 6.61 5.15 3.83
N LEU A 88 7.67 5.86 4.20
CA LEU A 88 9.02 5.32 4.33
C LEU A 88 9.54 5.51 5.75
N PRO A 89 10.17 4.49 6.35
CA PRO A 89 10.85 4.64 7.63
C PRO A 89 12.13 5.44 7.44
N LEU A 90 12.45 6.28 8.40
CA LEU A 90 13.72 6.98 8.50
C LEU A 90 14.64 6.27 9.52
N ALA A 91 15.91 6.66 9.53
CA ALA A 91 16.84 6.16 10.53
C ALA A 91 16.41 6.57 11.94
N LYS A 92 16.36 5.60 12.84
CA LYS A 92 16.05 5.80 14.25
C LYS A 92 17.37 6.06 15.00
N ILE A 93 17.42 7.13 15.79
CA ILE A 93 18.63 7.49 16.55
C ILE A 93 18.42 7.14 18.05
N THR A 94 17.41 7.66 18.70
CA THR A 94 17.22 7.54 20.15
C THR A 94 15.80 7.18 20.58
N SER A 95 14.81 7.40 19.76
CA SER A 95 13.38 7.11 20.07
C SER A 95 13.11 5.60 20.08
N ASP A 96 12.14 5.14 20.85
CA ASP A 96 11.55 3.79 20.73
C ASP A 96 10.63 3.66 19.50
N HIS A 97 10.10 4.77 18.98
CA HIS A 97 9.41 4.83 17.70
C HIS A 97 10.36 5.11 16.52
N ILE A 98 9.95 4.68 15.35
CA ILE A 98 10.65 4.92 14.10
C ILE A 98 10.03 6.13 13.42
N PRO A 99 10.81 7.19 13.18
CA PRO A 99 10.32 8.31 12.40
C PRO A 99 9.93 7.85 11.00
N CYS A 100 8.76 8.27 10.55
CA CYS A 100 8.24 7.92 9.22
C CYS A 100 8.07 9.18 8.37
N LYS A 101 8.36 9.06 7.08
CA LYS A 101 8.20 10.11 6.08
C LYS A 101 7.09 9.74 5.13
N VAL A 102 6.07 10.59 5.03
CA VAL A 102 5.07 10.50 3.97
C VAL A 102 5.54 11.30 2.76
N MET A 103 5.58 10.66 1.61
CA MET A 103 5.94 11.26 0.34
C MET A 103 4.74 11.25 -0.59
N ILE A 104 4.25 12.44 -0.93
CA ILE A 104 3.07 12.64 -1.78
C ILE A 104 3.54 12.84 -3.23
N GLY A 105 2.82 12.25 -4.19
CA GLY A 105 3.09 12.46 -5.61
C GLY A 105 4.43 11.93 -6.10
N THR A 106 4.96 10.87 -5.47
CA THR A 106 6.19 10.22 -5.89
C THR A 106 6.07 9.68 -7.31
N ARG A 107 7.06 10.00 -8.17
CA ARG A 107 7.21 9.32 -9.46
C ARG A 107 7.87 7.97 -9.19
N ILE A 108 7.09 6.91 -9.16
CA ILE A 108 7.63 5.55 -9.11
C ILE A 108 8.08 5.20 -10.53
N PRO A 109 9.36 4.91 -10.77
CA PRO A 109 9.80 4.41 -12.06
C PRO A 109 8.99 3.16 -12.41
N LYS A 110 8.45 3.11 -13.62
CA LYS A 110 7.77 1.89 -14.08
C LYS A 110 8.79 0.75 -14.01
N SER A 111 8.46 -0.29 -13.26
CA SER A 111 9.25 -1.51 -13.28
C SER A 111 9.15 -2.13 -14.67
N ASN A 112 10.30 -2.39 -15.31
CA ASN A 112 10.34 -3.16 -16.54
C ASN A 112 10.10 -4.67 -16.30
N LEU A 113 10.01 -5.08 -15.03
CA LEU A 113 9.70 -6.44 -14.64
C LEU A 113 8.18 -6.62 -14.58
N PHE A 114 7.65 -7.38 -15.52
CA PHE A 114 6.29 -7.88 -15.43
C PHE A 114 6.23 -8.93 -14.31
N ARG A 115 5.41 -8.68 -13.30
CA ARG A 115 5.12 -9.64 -12.24
C ARG A 115 3.71 -10.16 -12.44
N PHE A 116 3.61 -11.47 -12.66
CA PHE A 116 2.33 -12.15 -12.75
C PHE A 116 1.92 -12.61 -11.34
N GLU A 117 0.76 -12.17 -10.89
CA GLU A 117 0.20 -12.59 -9.60
C GLU A 117 -0.72 -13.79 -9.79
N ASN A 118 -0.52 -14.85 -9.00
CA ASN A 118 -1.21 -16.13 -9.16
C ASN A 118 -2.74 -16.06 -9.05
N PHE A 119 -3.28 -15.00 -8.46
CA PHE A 119 -4.73 -14.81 -8.34
C PHE A 119 -5.36 -14.12 -9.57
N TRP A 120 -4.58 -13.50 -10.46
CA TRP A 120 -5.10 -12.79 -11.64
C TRP A 120 -5.98 -13.65 -12.56
N PRO A 121 -5.65 -14.93 -12.83
CA PRO A 121 -6.50 -15.78 -13.66
C PRO A 121 -7.91 -16.00 -13.11
N ASN A 122 -8.07 -15.87 -11.80
CA ASN A 122 -9.36 -16.04 -11.12
C ASN A 122 -10.19 -14.75 -11.08
N HIS A 123 -9.63 -13.63 -11.55
CA HIS A 123 -10.35 -12.36 -11.56
C HIS A 123 -11.32 -12.28 -12.73
N PRO A 124 -12.62 -11.93 -12.50
CA PRO A 124 -13.57 -11.69 -13.57
C PRO A 124 -13.02 -10.64 -14.55
N GLY A 125 -13.00 -10.96 -15.85
CA GLY A 125 -12.47 -10.06 -16.88
C GLY A 125 -10.98 -10.18 -17.18
N PHE A 126 -10.19 -10.98 -16.45
CA PHE A 126 -8.76 -11.17 -16.72
C PHE A 126 -8.49 -11.62 -18.16
N LEU A 127 -9.19 -12.66 -18.63
CA LEU A 127 -9.07 -13.18 -20.01
C LEU A 127 -9.37 -12.12 -21.07
N GLU A 128 -10.36 -11.27 -20.84
CA GLU A 128 -10.72 -10.20 -21.77
C GLU A 128 -9.61 -9.15 -21.89
N VAL A 129 -9.02 -8.75 -20.77
CA VAL A 129 -7.90 -7.81 -20.75
C VAL A 129 -6.68 -8.38 -21.48
N VAL A 130 -6.35 -9.66 -21.24
CA VAL A 130 -5.24 -10.35 -21.91
C VAL A 130 -5.49 -10.43 -23.41
N GLN A 131 -6.68 -10.83 -23.84
CA GLN A 131 -7.06 -10.91 -25.26
C GLN A 131 -6.95 -9.56 -25.97
N ARG A 132 -7.45 -8.48 -25.34
CA ARG A 132 -7.32 -7.11 -25.86
C ARG A 132 -5.86 -6.68 -25.99
N GLY A 133 -5.03 -6.97 -24.97
CA GLY A 133 -3.60 -6.65 -24.98
C GLY A 133 -2.87 -7.37 -26.12
N LEU A 134 -3.11 -8.65 -26.29
CA LEU A 134 -2.51 -9.44 -27.38
C LEU A 134 -2.98 -8.96 -28.77
N ALA A 135 -4.25 -8.65 -28.93
CA ALA A 135 -4.78 -8.13 -30.20
C ALA A 135 -4.17 -6.76 -30.59
N SER A 136 -3.90 -5.91 -29.60
CA SER A 136 -3.25 -4.61 -29.81
C SER A 136 -1.78 -4.77 -30.21
N ALA A 137 -1.07 -5.72 -29.57
CA ALA A 137 0.33 -5.99 -29.87
C ALA A 137 0.50 -6.53 -31.31
N VAL A 138 -0.40 -7.41 -31.77
CA VAL A 138 -0.37 -7.97 -33.13
C VAL A 138 -0.65 -6.89 -34.19
N ARG A 139 -1.54 -5.91 -33.90
CA ARG A 139 -1.78 -4.78 -34.82
C ARG A 139 -0.55 -3.89 -34.97
N ASN A 140 0.09 -3.53 -33.86
CA ASN A 140 1.29 -2.69 -33.89
C ASN A 140 2.47 -3.35 -34.63
N GLN A 141 2.60 -4.68 -34.58
CA GLN A 141 3.61 -5.40 -35.36
C GLN A 141 3.31 -5.39 -36.87
N ARG A 142 2.04 -5.50 -37.29
CA ARG A 142 1.65 -5.44 -38.70
C ARG A 142 1.86 -4.05 -39.30
N ASP A 143 1.54 -3.01 -38.54
CA ASP A 143 1.73 -1.62 -38.98
C ASP A 143 3.23 -1.28 -39.09
N SER A 144 4.08 -1.81 -38.22
CA SER A 144 5.53 -1.64 -38.30
C SER A 144 6.15 -2.38 -39.50
N ALA A 145 5.66 -3.59 -39.82
CA ALA A 145 6.11 -4.36 -40.98
C ALA A 145 5.70 -3.71 -42.31
N SER A 146 4.52 -3.06 -42.37
CA SER A 146 4.05 -2.39 -43.58
C SER A 146 4.78 -1.09 -43.91
N ILE A 147 5.49 -0.50 -42.95
CA ILE A 147 6.32 0.70 -43.15
C ILE A 147 7.69 0.35 -43.73
N VAL A 148 8.20 -0.84 -43.43
CA VAL A 148 9.53 -1.31 -43.92
C VAL A 148 9.47 -1.78 -45.39
N GLU A 149 8.31 -2.22 -45.90
CA GLU A 149 8.13 -2.64 -47.30
C GLU A 149 7.90 -1.49 -48.30
N LYS A 150 7.81 -0.24 -47.83
CA LYS A 150 7.60 0.95 -48.67
C LYS A 150 8.78 1.90 -48.76
N SER A 151 9.98 1.44 -48.39
CA SER A 151 11.24 2.23 -48.48
C SER A 151 12.14 1.69 -49.56
#